data_4c50ada0b0dee5eec65f2701ee6b0501
#
_entry.id   4c50ada0b0dee5eec65f2701ee6b0501
#
_cell.length_a   1.000
_cell.length_b   1.000
_cell.length_c   1.000
_cell.angle_alpha   90.00
_cell.angle_beta   90.00
_cell.angle_gamma   90.00
#
_symmetry.space_group_name_H-M   'P 1'
#
loop_
_entity.id
_entity.type
_entity.pdbx_description
1 polymer ?
#
loop_
_entity_poly.entity_id
_entity_poly.type
_entity_poly.pdbx_seq_one_letter_code
_entity_poly.pdbx_strand_id
1 'polypeptide(L)'
;MSARTPVCELLGIEHPIIEAPLSADPRLPAAVSNAGGLGTLGLGWADDAGEVVRETAALTDRPFAGNFVLAFDQHHRIDQALSAGLRVVSLFWGDPQGYVDSVHDAGGLVMHTVGNVEEARRAVGCGVDIIVAQGWEAGGHVWSGVATLPLVPAVVDAVAPVPVIAAGGIGDARGVAAVLALGAQAALLGTRFLLADEMPIHEEYRRRLIAATETDAEWYPNLYQVGWPNASHRAIHNSTAEMWEAADRPAPGSRPREGEVIAHFASGKPIVRYEPAPPMVGTTGEIEPLSLWAGQSVALAKRAQPAAEIVAELVSHL
;
A
#
# COMPACT_ATOMS: atom_id res chain seq x y z
N MET A 1 20.25 7.90 18.05
CA MET A 1 20.62 6.49 17.74
C MET A 1 19.47 5.96 16.90
N SER A 2 19.69 5.49 15.69
CA SER A 2 18.64 4.87 14.87
C SER A 2 18.06 3.67 15.64
N ALA A 3 16.75 3.62 15.84
CA ALA A 3 16.09 2.48 16.48
C ALA A 3 16.05 1.30 15.49
N ARG A 4 17.18 0.60 15.33
CA ARG A 4 17.26 -0.60 14.51
C ARG A 4 16.52 -1.73 15.23
N THR A 5 15.39 -2.13 14.68
CA THR A 5 14.54 -3.19 15.23
C THR A 5 14.95 -4.56 14.65
N PRO A 6 14.55 -5.70 15.24
CA PRO A 6 14.81 -7.03 14.68
C PRO A 6 14.31 -7.19 13.24
N VAL A 7 13.17 -6.59 12.86
CA VAL A 7 12.68 -6.65 11.48
C VAL A 7 13.61 -5.92 10.50
N CYS A 8 14.31 -4.86 10.95
CA CYS A 8 15.31 -4.20 10.11
C CYS A 8 16.48 -5.12 9.80
N GLU A 9 16.88 -5.96 10.75
CA GLU A 9 17.95 -6.96 10.54
C GLU A 9 17.49 -8.07 9.60
N LEU A 10 16.27 -8.55 9.79
CA LEU A 10 15.65 -9.59 8.95
C LEU A 10 15.52 -9.13 7.48
N LEU A 11 15.07 -7.90 7.27
CA LEU A 11 14.87 -7.32 5.93
C LEU A 11 16.13 -6.70 5.32
N GLY A 12 17.23 -6.54 6.10
CA GLY A 12 18.46 -5.90 5.64
C GLY A 12 18.35 -4.38 5.43
N ILE A 13 17.43 -3.71 6.13
CA ILE A 13 17.18 -2.26 6.04
C ILE A 13 17.77 -1.49 7.22
N GLU A 14 17.99 -0.18 7.04
CA GLU A 14 18.58 0.70 8.08
C GLU A 14 17.52 1.30 9.01
N HIS A 15 16.34 1.59 8.47
CA HIS A 15 15.26 2.29 9.15
C HIS A 15 13.98 1.45 9.18
N PRO A 16 13.19 1.47 10.26
CA PRO A 16 11.94 0.72 10.37
C PRO A 16 10.80 1.40 9.58
N ILE A 17 11.07 1.75 8.31
CA ILE A 17 10.16 2.42 7.40
C ILE A 17 9.99 1.57 6.16
N ILE A 18 8.73 1.30 5.82
CA ILE A 18 8.35 0.52 4.65
C ILE A 18 7.38 1.36 3.82
N GLU A 19 7.64 1.47 2.53
CA GLU A 19 6.70 2.04 1.59
C GLU A 19 5.59 1.04 1.27
N ALA A 20 4.33 1.49 1.27
CA ALA A 20 3.22 0.69 0.75
C ALA A 20 3.30 0.55 -0.78
N PRO A 21 2.75 -0.54 -1.36
CA PRO A 21 2.79 -0.78 -2.81
C PRO A 21 1.86 0.19 -3.56
N LEU A 22 2.38 1.33 -3.98
CA LEU A 22 1.61 2.40 -4.61
C LEU A 22 1.52 2.27 -6.14
N SER A 23 2.54 1.69 -6.76
CA SER A 23 2.59 1.46 -8.21
C SER A 23 3.61 0.37 -8.57
N ALA A 24 3.65 -0.01 -9.85
CA ALA A 24 4.72 -0.85 -10.41
C ALA A 24 5.90 -0.01 -10.96
N ASP A 25 5.88 1.31 -10.82
CA ASP A 25 6.99 2.16 -11.24
C ASP A 25 8.20 1.96 -10.30
N PRO A 26 9.40 1.62 -10.82
CA PRO A 26 10.55 1.26 -10.00
C PRO A 26 11.19 2.44 -9.25
N ARG A 27 10.93 3.68 -9.65
CA ARG A 27 11.63 4.88 -9.15
C ARG A 27 11.43 5.11 -7.67
N LEU A 28 10.17 5.08 -7.20
CA LEU A 28 9.88 5.31 -5.79
C LEU A 28 10.38 4.19 -4.88
N PRO A 29 10.10 2.89 -5.14
CA PRO A 29 10.66 1.82 -4.33
C PRO A 29 12.19 1.84 -4.26
N ALA A 30 12.88 2.08 -5.38
CA ALA A 30 14.33 2.20 -5.40
C ALA A 30 14.83 3.38 -4.54
N ALA A 31 14.17 4.55 -4.63
CA ALA A 31 14.54 5.72 -3.85
C ALA A 31 14.35 5.52 -2.33
N VAL A 32 13.25 4.87 -1.91
CA VAL A 32 13.00 4.51 -0.51
C VAL A 32 14.05 3.52 -0.01
N SER A 33 14.38 2.50 -0.81
CA SER A 33 15.41 1.51 -0.46
C SER A 33 16.79 2.14 -0.35
N ASN A 34 17.17 3.03 -1.27
CA ASN A 34 18.41 3.79 -1.22
C ASN A 34 18.49 4.74 -0.02
N ALA A 35 17.34 5.20 0.49
CA ALA A 35 17.23 6.00 1.72
C ALA A 35 17.25 5.15 3.01
N GLY A 36 17.45 3.84 2.92
CA GLY A 36 17.57 2.93 4.07
C GLY A 36 16.25 2.35 4.60
N GLY A 37 15.11 2.62 3.94
CA GLY A 37 13.84 1.94 4.17
C GLY A 37 13.68 0.68 3.32
N LEU A 38 12.46 0.15 3.21
CA LEU A 38 12.07 -0.89 2.27
C LEU A 38 11.07 -0.32 1.26
N GLY A 39 11.47 -0.15 0.01
CA GLY A 39 10.57 0.17 -1.08
C GLY A 39 9.73 -1.05 -1.46
N THR A 40 8.49 -0.84 -1.91
CA THR A 40 7.59 -1.95 -2.26
C THR A 40 6.90 -1.72 -3.60
N LEU A 41 7.17 -2.58 -4.57
CA LEU A 41 6.51 -2.59 -5.88
C LEU A 41 5.08 -3.14 -5.79
N GLY A 42 4.14 -2.55 -6.53
CA GLY A 42 2.80 -3.08 -6.72
C GLY A 42 2.73 -4.00 -7.93
N LEU A 43 3.04 -5.28 -7.78
CA LEU A 43 3.21 -6.23 -8.89
C LEU A 43 1.95 -7.02 -9.25
N GLY A 44 0.86 -6.90 -8.47
CA GLY A 44 -0.35 -7.71 -8.63
C GLY A 44 -1.04 -7.59 -10.00
N TRP A 45 -0.72 -6.54 -10.78
CA TRP A 45 -1.25 -6.31 -12.14
C TRP A 45 -0.15 -6.09 -13.20
N ALA A 46 1.11 -6.34 -12.86
CA ALA A 46 2.20 -6.25 -13.83
C ALA A 46 2.03 -7.30 -14.94
N ASP A 47 2.26 -6.91 -16.19
CA ASP A 47 2.27 -7.83 -17.32
C ASP A 47 3.48 -8.78 -17.22
N ASP A 48 4.65 -8.27 -16.87
CA ASP A 48 5.86 -9.03 -16.52
C ASP A 48 6.44 -8.50 -15.20
N ALA A 49 6.15 -9.20 -14.09
CA ALA A 49 6.65 -8.85 -12.76
C ALA A 49 8.19 -9.01 -12.68
N GLY A 50 8.77 -9.92 -13.43
CA GLY A 50 10.21 -10.11 -13.48
C GLY A 50 10.96 -8.96 -14.17
N GLU A 51 10.39 -8.35 -15.20
CA GLU A 51 10.95 -7.16 -15.84
C GLU A 51 11.00 -5.99 -14.85
N VAL A 52 9.89 -5.70 -14.16
CA VAL A 52 9.82 -4.62 -13.16
C VAL A 52 10.83 -4.83 -12.02
N VAL A 53 11.02 -6.07 -11.57
CA VAL A 53 12.04 -6.41 -10.57
C VAL A 53 13.44 -6.11 -11.08
N ARG A 54 13.78 -6.50 -12.33
CA ARG A 54 15.08 -6.21 -12.95
C ARG A 54 15.32 -4.71 -13.13
N GLU A 55 14.30 -3.96 -13.54
CA GLU A 55 14.39 -2.50 -13.66
C GLU A 55 14.65 -1.85 -12.30
N THR A 56 13.98 -2.31 -11.24
CA THR A 56 14.21 -1.81 -9.88
C THR A 56 15.63 -2.14 -9.40
N ALA A 57 16.10 -3.36 -9.63
CA ALA A 57 17.46 -3.79 -9.28
C ALA A 57 18.54 -3.03 -10.05
N ALA A 58 18.22 -2.41 -11.19
CA ALA A 58 19.15 -1.53 -11.90
C ALA A 58 19.28 -0.12 -11.25
N LEU A 59 18.34 0.25 -10.36
CA LEU A 59 18.28 1.54 -9.65
C LEU A 59 18.77 1.46 -8.20
N THR A 60 18.85 0.25 -7.62
CA THR A 60 19.26 0.05 -6.23
C THR A 60 19.87 -1.33 -6.01
N ASP A 61 20.94 -1.36 -5.21
CA ASP A 61 21.53 -2.61 -4.68
C ASP A 61 20.95 -2.95 -3.28
N ARG A 62 20.00 -2.14 -2.79
CA ARG A 62 19.36 -2.32 -1.48
C ARG A 62 18.15 -3.25 -1.59
N PRO A 63 17.73 -3.91 -0.49
CA PRO A 63 16.52 -4.72 -0.47
C PRO A 63 15.28 -3.92 -0.84
N PHE A 64 14.37 -4.55 -1.59
CA PHE A 64 13.02 -4.06 -1.87
C PHE A 64 12.03 -5.23 -1.91
N ALA A 65 10.75 -4.93 -1.78
CA ALA A 65 9.67 -5.90 -1.78
C ALA A 65 8.80 -5.82 -3.04
N GLY A 66 8.09 -6.90 -3.34
CA GLY A 66 7.00 -6.92 -4.33
C GLY A 66 5.70 -7.36 -3.69
N ASN A 67 4.62 -6.63 -3.94
CA ASN A 67 3.29 -6.91 -3.40
C ASN A 67 2.38 -7.56 -4.44
N PHE A 68 1.63 -8.57 -3.99
CA PHE A 68 0.68 -9.33 -4.80
C PHE A 68 -0.66 -9.43 -4.10
N VAL A 69 -1.75 -9.24 -4.87
CA VAL A 69 -3.13 -9.22 -4.36
C VAL A 69 -3.79 -10.57 -4.58
N LEU A 70 -4.01 -11.31 -3.51
CA LEU A 70 -4.48 -12.70 -3.54
C LEU A 70 -5.99 -12.85 -3.84
N ALA A 71 -6.72 -11.74 -4.07
CA ALA A 71 -8.05 -11.80 -4.67
C ALA A 71 -8.02 -12.40 -6.09
N PHE A 72 -6.84 -12.46 -6.70
CA PHE A 72 -6.55 -13.01 -8.03
C PHE A 72 -5.41 -14.01 -7.93
N ASP A 73 -5.33 -14.95 -8.89
CA ASP A 73 -4.18 -15.86 -8.98
C ASP A 73 -2.89 -15.08 -9.27
N GLN A 74 -1.88 -15.28 -8.42
CA GLN A 74 -0.60 -14.59 -8.49
C GLN A 74 0.61 -15.52 -8.68
N HIS A 75 0.39 -16.85 -8.79
CA HIS A 75 1.50 -17.80 -8.87
C HIS A 75 2.49 -17.44 -9.98
N HIS A 76 2.00 -17.19 -11.19
CA HIS A 76 2.86 -16.85 -12.32
C HIS A 76 3.68 -15.56 -12.10
N ARG A 77 3.05 -14.49 -11.53
CA ARG A 77 3.76 -13.23 -11.28
C ARG A 77 4.79 -13.36 -10.14
N ILE A 78 4.46 -14.13 -9.12
CA ILE A 78 5.40 -14.43 -8.01
C ILE A 78 6.58 -15.21 -8.55
N ASP A 79 6.38 -16.25 -9.38
CA ASP A 79 7.44 -17.03 -10.01
C ASP A 79 8.35 -16.16 -10.90
N GLN A 80 7.77 -15.26 -11.70
CA GLN A 80 8.54 -14.29 -12.50
C GLN A 80 9.41 -13.40 -11.62
N ALA A 81 8.84 -12.85 -10.55
CA ALA A 81 9.53 -11.94 -9.64
C ALA A 81 10.66 -12.64 -8.87
N LEU A 82 10.41 -13.84 -8.32
CA LEU A 82 11.42 -14.66 -7.63
C LEU A 82 12.56 -15.04 -8.56
N SER A 83 12.24 -15.46 -9.80
CA SER A 83 13.24 -15.79 -10.83
C SER A 83 14.09 -14.59 -11.23
N ALA A 84 13.55 -13.37 -11.15
CA ALA A 84 14.26 -12.12 -11.39
C ALA A 84 15.08 -11.63 -10.18
N GLY A 85 15.02 -12.33 -9.04
CA GLY A 85 15.84 -12.03 -7.86
C GLY A 85 15.10 -11.36 -6.71
N LEU A 86 13.78 -11.16 -6.78
CA LEU A 86 13.00 -10.67 -5.63
C LEU A 86 13.18 -11.63 -4.44
N ARG A 87 13.31 -11.06 -3.22
CA ARG A 87 13.51 -11.85 -1.99
C ARG A 87 12.50 -11.50 -0.88
N VAL A 88 11.73 -10.44 -1.01
CA VAL A 88 10.68 -10.08 -0.05
C VAL A 88 9.35 -9.99 -0.78
N VAL A 89 8.45 -10.92 -0.50
CA VAL A 89 7.11 -11.01 -1.11
C VAL A 89 6.09 -10.54 -0.10
N SER A 90 5.33 -9.51 -0.44
CA SER A 90 4.22 -8.99 0.35
C SER A 90 2.90 -9.48 -0.24
N LEU A 91 2.08 -10.12 0.58
CA LEU A 91 0.78 -10.66 0.18
C LEU A 91 -0.35 -9.86 0.82
N PHE A 92 -1.39 -9.60 0.06
CA PHE A 92 -2.53 -8.79 0.48
C PHE A 92 -3.85 -9.36 -0.06
N TRP A 93 -4.93 -9.27 0.72
CA TRP A 93 -6.32 -9.56 0.31
C TRP A 93 -6.58 -11.03 -0.06
N GLY A 94 -6.32 -11.96 0.85
CA GLY A 94 -6.58 -13.39 0.64
C GLY A 94 -5.83 -14.30 1.59
N ASP A 95 -5.78 -15.58 1.27
CA ASP A 95 -5.10 -16.61 2.06
C ASP A 95 -3.67 -16.83 1.53
N PRO A 96 -2.62 -16.69 2.35
CA PRO A 96 -1.24 -16.89 1.93
C PRO A 96 -0.84 -18.35 1.73
N GLN A 97 -1.65 -19.33 2.19
CA GLN A 97 -1.27 -20.75 2.31
C GLN A 97 -0.67 -21.35 1.04
N GLY A 98 -1.14 -20.98 -0.15
CA GLY A 98 -0.66 -21.56 -1.41
C GLY A 98 0.62 -20.93 -1.96
N TYR A 99 1.18 -19.90 -1.31
CA TYR A 99 2.27 -19.09 -1.85
C TYR A 99 3.55 -19.14 -1.02
N VAL A 100 3.46 -19.45 0.28
CA VAL A 100 4.58 -19.35 1.22
C VAL A 100 5.73 -20.28 0.83
N ASP A 101 5.44 -21.54 0.56
CA ASP A 101 6.46 -22.57 0.27
C ASP A 101 7.31 -22.18 -0.96
N SER A 102 6.69 -21.71 -2.03
CA SER A 102 7.42 -21.29 -3.25
C SER A 102 8.35 -20.12 -3.02
N VAL A 103 7.98 -19.18 -2.13
CA VAL A 103 8.84 -18.05 -1.74
C VAL A 103 10.01 -18.54 -0.90
N HIS A 104 9.76 -19.42 0.07
CA HIS A 104 10.81 -20.01 0.92
C HIS A 104 11.78 -20.87 0.12
N ASP A 105 11.29 -21.70 -0.83
CA ASP A 105 12.13 -22.52 -1.72
C ASP A 105 13.07 -21.65 -2.57
N ALA A 106 12.67 -20.41 -2.89
CA ALA A 106 13.51 -19.43 -3.55
C ALA A 106 14.44 -18.66 -2.58
N GLY A 107 14.42 -18.96 -1.28
CA GLY A 107 15.18 -18.27 -0.24
C GLY A 107 14.65 -16.86 0.09
N GLY A 108 13.38 -16.61 -0.17
CA GLY A 108 12.70 -15.35 0.12
C GLY A 108 12.00 -15.33 1.47
N LEU A 109 11.45 -14.15 1.81
CA LEU A 109 10.63 -13.90 3.00
C LEU A 109 9.22 -13.50 2.58
N VAL A 110 8.22 -13.92 3.35
CA VAL A 110 6.82 -13.58 3.14
C VAL A 110 6.34 -12.59 4.21
N MET A 111 5.85 -11.42 3.76
CA MET A 111 5.02 -10.52 4.57
C MET A 111 3.56 -10.72 4.20
N HIS A 112 2.65 -10.71 5.17
CA HIS A 112 1.22 -10.80 4.88
C HIS A 112 0.41 -9.78 5.67
N THR A 113 -0.51 -9.09 4.98
CA THR A 113 -1.38 -8.08 5.59
C THR A 113 -2.62 -8.71 6.18
N VAL A 114 -2.89 -8.37 7.45
CA VAL A 114 -4.02 -8.87 8.24
C VAL A 114 -4.83 -7.72 8.83
N GLY A 115 -6.11 -7.98 9.08
CA GLY A 115 -7.05 -7.02 9.68
C GLY A 115 -7.45 -7.34 11.11
N ASN A 116 -7.07 -8.51 11.65
CA ASN A 116 -7.42 -8.96 13.00
C ASN A 116 -6.47 -10.06 13.49
N VAL A 117 -6.61 -10.42 14.79
CA VAL A 117 -5.77 -11.43 15.46
C VAL A 117 -5.94 -12.84 14.89
N GLU A 118 -7.15 -13.22 14.49
CA GLU A 118 -7.42 -14.57 13.96
C GLU A 118 -6.69 -14.77 12.62
N GLU A 119 -6.74 -13.79 11.75
CA GLU A 119 -6.00 -13.79 10.49
C GLU A 119 -4.49 -13.83 10.73
N ALA A 120 -3.98 -13.06 11.71
CA ALA A 120 -2.57 -13.06 12.05
C ALA A 120 -2.08 -14.44 12.50
N ARG A 121 -2.82 -15.12 13.39
CA ARG A 121 -2.50 -16.49 13.83
C ARG A 121 -2.54 -17.49 12.67
N ARG A 122 -3.52 -17.37 11.78
CA ARG A 122 -3.62 -18.21 10.59
C ARG A 122 -2.44 -18.01 9.66
N ALA A 123 -2.07 -16.76 9.38
CA ALA A 123 -0.93 -16.44 8.54
C ALA A 123 0.39 -17.01 9.10
N VAL A 124 0.61 -16.89 10.41
CA VAL A 124 1.77 -17.51 11.09
C VAL A 124 1.70 -19.04 10.98
N GLY A 125 0.52 -19.65 11.12
CA GLY A 125 0.31 -21.08 10.93
C GLY A 125 0.61 -21.57 9.51
N CYS A 126 0.56 -20.68 8.51
CA CYS A 126 0.95 -20.95 7.12
C CYS A 126 2.45 -20.73 6.87
N GLY A 127 3.23 -20.28 7.87
CA GLY A 127 4.66 -20.02 7.72
C GLY A 127 5.03 -18.60 7.28
N VAL A 128 4.10 -17.63 7.36
CA VAL A 128 4.41 -16.21 7.07
C VAL A 128 5.45 -15.68 8.06
N ASP A 129 6.51 -15.03 7.55
CA ASP A 129 7.66 -14.55 8.32
C ASP A 129 7.39 -13.23 9.04
N ILE A 130 6.56 -12.36 8.46
CA ILE A 130 6.28 -11.01 8.94
C ILE A 130 4.79 -10.69 8.78
N ILE A 131 4.15 -10.22 9.83
CA ILE A 131 2.76 -9.78 9.80
C ILE A 131 2.68 -8.27 9.58
N VAL A 132 1.83 -7.82 8.66
CA VAL A 132 1.47 -6.41 8.48
C VAL A 132 0.06 -6.20 9.05
N ALA A 133 -0.03 -5.55 10.21
CA ALA A 133 -1.31 -5.21 10.84
C ALA A 133 -1.83 -3.89 10.22
N GLN A 134 -2.79 -3.99 9.30
CA GLN A 134 -3.37 -2.83 8.65
C GLN A 134 -4.60 -2.34 9.42
N GLY A 135 -4.52 -1.14 10.00
CA GLY A 135 -5.66 -0.51 10.68
C GLY A 135 -6.67 0.13 9.71
N TRP A 136 -7.87 0.35 10.24
CA TRP A 136 -9.01 0.96 9.57
C TRP A 136 -8.71 2.30 8.89
N GLU A 137 -7.78 3.08 9.42
CA GLU A 137 -7.41 4.42 8.94
C GLU A 137 -6.60 4.41 7.64
N ALA A 138 -6.23 3.24 7.14
CA ALA A 138 -5.47 3.09 5.90
C ALA A 138 -6.18 3.71 4.68
N GLY A 139 -5.40 4.12 3.69
CA GLY A 139 -5.86 4.56 2.37
C GLY A 139 -5.76 3.45 1.32
N GLY A 140 -6.37 3.66 0.16
CA GLY A 140 -6.52 2.62 -0.84
C GLY A 140 -7.42 1.50 -0.33
N HIS A 141 -7.15 0.26 -0.69
CA HIS A 141 -7.93 -0.88 -0.20
C HIS A 141 -7.70 -1.11 1.30
N VAL A 142 -8.79 -1.21 2.06
CA VAL A 142 -8.80 -1.34 3.52
C VAL A 142 -9.38 -2.69 3.90
N TRP A 143 -8.53 -3.58 4.39
CA TRP A 143 -8.92 -4.94 4.79
C TRP A 143 -9.52 -4.99 6.19
N SER A 144 -8.95 -4.24 7.14
CA SER A 144 -9.37 -4.25 8.55
C SER A 144 -10.62 -3.42 8.82
N GLY A 145 -11.43 -3.88 9.77
CA GLY A 145 -12.47 -3.09 10.45
C GLY A 145 -12.03 -2.54 11.82
N VAL A 146 -10.75 -2.74 12.22
CA VAL A 146 -10.20 -2.34 13.52
C VAL A 146 -9.22 -1.19 13.34
N ALA A 147 -9.31 -0.17 14.21
CA ALA A 147 -8.38 0.95 14.22
C ALA A 147 -6.94 0.49 14.57
N THR A 148 -5.93 1.20 14.04
CA THR A 148 -4.50 0.87 14.22
C THR A 148 -4.09 0.76 15.69
N LEU A 149 -4.56 1.69 16.52
CA LEU A 149 -4.19 1.77 17.94
C LEU A 149 -4.51 0.50 18.74
N PRO A 150 -5.73 -0.10 18.68
CA PRO A 150 -6.03 -1.37 19.36
C PRO A 150 -5.56 -2.60 18.57
N LEU A 151 -5.46 -2.53 17.22
CA LEU A 151 -5.08 -3.67 16.39
C LEU A 151 -3.62 -4.09 16.62
N VAL A 152 -2.71 -3.13 16.57
CA VAL A 152 -1.26 -3.41 16.61
C VAL A 152 -0.86 -4.19 17.87
N PRO A 153 -1.13 -3.75 19.10
CA PRO A 153 -0.73 -4.50 20.30
C PRO A 153 -1.44 -5.86 20.39
N ALA A 154 -2.70 -5.94 19.98
CA ALA A 154 -3.43 -7.22 20.00
C ALA A 154 -2.80 -8.25 19.05
N VAL A 155 -2.34 -7.83 17.87
CA VAL A 155 -1.64 -8.71 16.92
C VAL A 155 -0.26 -9.06 17.43
N VAL A 156 0.52 -8.08 17.95
CA VAL A 156 1.86 -8.31 18.53
C VAL A 156 1.81 -9.38 19.62
N ASP A 157 0.90 -9.24 20.57
CA ASP A 157 0.75 -10.20 21.68
C ASP A 157 0.33 -11.61 21.20
N ALA A 158 -0.45 -11.65 20.11
CA ALA A 158 -1.02 -12.91 19.62
C ALA A 158 -0.07 -13.77 18.79
N VAL A 159 0.95 -13.14 18.15
CA VAL A 159 1.84 -13.82 17.20
C VAL A 159 3.31 -13.82 17.60
N ALA A 160 3.66 -13.29 18.78
CA ALA A 160 5.03 -13.32 19.26
C ALA A 160 5.61 -14.74 19.19
N PRO A 161 6.85 -14.95 18.69
CA PRO A 161 7.88 -13.94 18.39
C PRO A 161 7.89 -13.41 16.95
N VAL A 162 6.87 -13.70 16.12
CA VAL A 162 6.81 -13.23 14.72
C VAL A 162 6.74 -11.70 14.67
N PRO A 163 7.60 -11.00 13.90
CA PRO A 163 7.60 -9.55 13.84
C PRO A 163 6.32 -8.99 13.22
N VAL A 164 5.87 -7.85 13.77
CA VAL A 164 4.67 -7.14 13.30
C VAL A 164 5.05 -5.76 12.78
N ILE A 165 4.57 -5.42 11.59
CA ILE A 165 4.65 -4.10 10.98
C ILE A 165 3.27 -3.45 11.13
N ALA A 166 3.21 -2.17 11.53
CA ALA A 166 1.97 -1.42 11.62
C ALA A 166 1.71 -0.65 10.32
N ALA A 167 0.46 -0.65 9.85
CA ALA A 167 0.02 0.12 8.69
C ALA A 167 -1.32 0.81 8.96
N GLY A 168 -1.54 1.96 8.33
CA GLY A 168 -2.78 2.74 8.47
C GLY A 168 -2.67 3.87 9.51
N GLY A 169 -3.09 5.07 9.14
CA GLY A 169 -3.11 6.25 10.02
C GLY A 169 -1.75 6.88 10.32
N ILE A 170 -0.65 6.34 9.84
CA ILE A 170 0.71 6.79 10.10
C ILE A 170 1.12 7.79 9.02
N GLY A 171 1.44 9.04 9.38
CA GLY A 171 1.75 10.09 8.41
C GLY A 171 3.03 10.88 8.69
N ASP A 172 3.59 10.78 9.91
CA ASP A 172 4.80 11.48 10.32
C ASP A 172 5.60 10.71 11.39
N ALA A 173 6.72 11.29 11.85
CA ALA A 173 7.62 10.68 12.84
C ALA A 173 6.93 10.35 14.17
N ARG A 174 5.91 11.12 14.59
CA ARG A 174 5.13 10.87 15.82
C ARG A 174 4.35 9.57 15.70
N GLY A 175 3.73 9.35 14.53
CA GLY A 175 3.01 8.12 14.23
C GLY A 175 3.93 6.91 14.18
N VAL A 176 5.12 7.05 13.59
CA VAL A 176 6.16 5.99 13.60
C VAL A 176 6.57 5.64 15.03
N ALA A 177 6.93 6.63 15.85
CA ALA A 177 7.30 6.41 17.25
C ALA A 177 6.16 5.75 18.05
N ALA A 178 4.91 6.16 17.81
CA ALA A 178 3.75 5.60 18.50
C ALA A 178 3.54 4.12 18.18
N VAL A 179 3.63 3.69 16.92
CA VAL A 179 3.42 2.28 16.58
C VAL A 179 4.57 1.39 17.06
N LEU A 180 5.80 1.89 17.11
CA LEU A 180 6.92 1.20 17.73
C LEU A 180 6.70 1.03 19.25
N ALA A 181 6.15 2.05 19.94
CA ALA A 181 5.79 1.95 21.36
C ALA A 181 4.65 0.94 21.61
N LEU A 182 3.79 0.66 20.61
CA LEU A 182 2.76 -0.37 20.67
C LEU A 182 3.31 -1.79 20.43
N GLY A 183 4.61 -1.93 20.18
CA GLY A 183 5.28 -3.21 19.95
C GLY A 183 5.47 -3.59 18.47
N ALA A 184 5.01 -2.77 17.50
CA ALA A 184 5.38 -2.97 16.11
C ALA A 184 6.89 -2.78 15.93
N GLN A 185 7.45 -3.44 14.92
CA GLN A 185 8.89 -3.38 14.64
C GLN A 185 9.20 -2.47 13.44
N ALA A 186 8.20 -2.07 12.65
CA ALA A 186 8.30 -1.07 11.59
C ALA A 186 6.94 -0.43 11.31
N ALA A 187 6.95 0.66 10.57
CA ALA A 187 5.76 1.32 10.03
C ALA A 187 5.71 1.20 8.51
N LEU A 188 4.55 0.81 7.97
CA LEU A 188 4.26 0.80 6.54
C LEU A 188 3.36 1.98 6.19
N LEU A 189 3.83 2.87 5.30
CA LEU A 189 3.18 4.12 4.96
C LEU A 189 2.86 4.19 3.46
N GLY A 190 1.60 4.54 3.13
CA GLY A 190 1.17 4.79 1.75
C GLY A 190 1.03 6.28 1.45
N THR A 191 0.05 6.93 2.07
CA THR A 191 -0.36 8.31 1.79
C THR A 191 0.79 9.32 1.84
N ARG A 192 1.73 9.17 2.77
CA ARG A 192 2.89 10.05 2.87
C ARG A 192 3.79 9.94 1.64
N PHE A 193 4.00 8.73 1.10
CA PHE A 193 4.83 8.49 -0.08
C PHE A 193 4.14 8.82 -1.41
N LEU A 194 2.82 9.02 -1.45
CA LEU A 194 2.15 9.60 -2.62
C LEU A 194 2.68 11.00 -2.96
N LEU A 195 3.23 11.72 -1.97
CA LEU A 195 3.87 13.04 -2.16
C LEU A 195 5.40 12.96 -2.33
N ALA A 196 5.96 11.77 -2.57
CA ALA A 196 7.34 11.66 -3.01
C ALA A 196 7.49 12.21 -4.44
N ASP A 197 8.60 12.88 -4.72
CA ASP A 197 8.89 13.43 -6.06
C ASP A 197 9.03 12.31 -7.09
N GLU A 198 9.49 11.13 -6.66
CA GLU A 198 9.64 9.93 -7.47
C GLU A 198 8.30 9.23 -7.77
N MET A 199 7.22 9.56 -7.06
CA MET A 199 5.90 8.98 -7.28
C MET A 199 5.19 9.64 -8.48
N PRO A 200 4.92 8.90 -9.57
CA PRO A 200 4.40 9.46 -10.81
C PRO A 200 2.87 9.66 -10.78
N ILE A 201 2.32 10.31 -9.75
CA ILE A 201 0.89 10.66 -9.71
C ILE A 201 0.62 11.93 -10.53
N HIS A 202 -0.61 12.04 -11.00
CA HIS A 202 -1.08 13.25 -11.72
C HIS A 202 -1.04 14.48 -10.81
N GLU A 203 -0.70 15.65 -11.36
CA GLU A 203 -0.54 16.90 -10.60
C GLU A 203 -1.82 17.33 -9.85
N GLU A 204 -3.00 17.15 -10.46
CA GLU A 204 -4.28 17.41 -9.80
C GLU A 204 -4.49 16.50 -8.58
N TYR A 205 -4.08 15.23 -8.65
CA TYR A 205 -4.14 14.31 -7.50
C TYR A 205 -3.19 14.78 -6.39
N ARG A 206 -1.96 15.17 -6.74
CA ARG A 206 -0.98 15.74 -5.82
C ARG A 206 -1.53 16.99 -5.11
N ARG A 207 -2.12 17.90 -5.87
CA ARG A 207 -2.75 19.10 -5.35
C ARG A 207 -3.89 18.78 -4.36
N ARG A 208 -4.72 17.81 -4.67
CA ARG A 208 -5.81 17.38 -3.79
C ARG A 208 -5.33 16.72 -2.51
N LEU A 209 -4.29 15.89 -2.58
CA LEU A 209 -3.66 15.32 -1.38
C LEU A 209 -3.13 16.40 -0.42
N ILE A 210 -2.45 17.43 -0.97
CA ILE A 210 -1.90 18.54 -0.16
C ILE A 210 -3.02 19.37 0.48
N ALA A 211 -4.13 19.57 -0.21
CA ALA A 211 -5.28 20.33 0.29
C ALA A 211 -6.13 19.57 1.31
N ALA A 212 -6.21 18.23 1.22
CA ALA A 212 -7.11 17.40 1.99
C ALA A 212 -6.83 17.45 3.50
N THR A 213 -7.89 17.35 4.30
CA THR A 213 -7.87 17.17 5.74
C THR A 213 -8.14 15.71 6.11
N GLU A 214 -8.08 15.36 7.39
CA GLU A 214 -8.35 14.01 7.89
C GLU A 214 -9.80 13.56 7.65
N THR A 215 -10.73 14.50 7.50
CA THR A 215 -12.14 14.23 7.26
C THR A 215 -12.47 14.04 5.77
N ASP A 216 -11.59 14.48 4.88
CA ASP A 216 -11.81 14.34 3.42
C ASP A 216 -11.49 12.93 2.91
N ALA A 217 -10.77 12.11 3.69
CA ALA A 217 -10.47 10.73 3.35
C ALA A 217 -11.55 9.79 3.91
N GLU A 218 -12.53 9.47 3.09
CA GLU A 218 -13.70 8.68 3.47
C GLU A 218 -13.57 7.21 3.08
N TRP A 219 -14.19 6.34 3.90
CA TRP A 219 -14.24 4.90 3.64
C TRP A 219 -15.50 4.54 2.86
N TYR A 220 -15.32 3.71 1.83
CA TYR A 220 -16.37 3.23 0.97
C TYR A 220 -16.37 1.69 0.93
N PRO A 221 -17.53 1.02 1.11
CA PRO A 221 -17.62 -0.43 1.01
C PRO A 221 -17.41 -0.94 -0.42
N ASN A 222 -17.85 -0.16 -1.43
CA ASN A 222 -17.96 -0.64 -2.81
C ASN A 222 -18.04 0.47 -3.88
N LEU A 223 -17.51 1.66 -3.64
CA LEU A 223 -17.59 2.78 -4.59
C LEU A 223 -16.75 2.52 -5.85
N TYR A 224 -15.44 2.30 -5.67
CA TYR A 224 -14.48 2.01 -6.76
C TYR A 224 -14.16 0.52 -6.79
N GLN A 225 -15.00 -0.28 -7.44
CA GLN A 225 -14.85 -1.74 -7.43
C GLN A 225 -15.02 -2.41 -8.81
N VAL A 226 -14.98 -1.65 -9.91
CA VAL A 226 -15.00 -2.24 -11.26
C VAL A 226 -13.79 -3.16 -11.42
N GLY A 227 -14.04 -4.45 -11.68
CA GLY A 227 -13.00 -5.46 -11.78
C GLY A 227 -12.50 -6.06 -10.45
N TRP A 228 -12.87 -5.49 -9.30
CA TRP A 228 -12.53 -6.03 -7.97
C TRP A 228 -13.72 -5.85 -7.00
N PRO A 229 -14.70 -6.74 -7.05
CA PRO A 229 -15.92 -6.64 -6.22
C PRO A 229 -15.62 -6.86 -4.73
N ASN A 230 -16.40 -6.18 -3.88
CA ASN A 230 -16.32 -6.24 -2.41
C ASN A 230 -14.96 -5.80 -1.83
N ALA A 231 -14.20 -5.04 -2.58
CA ALA A 231 -12.93 -4.48 -2.14
C ALA A 231 -13.15 -3.12 -1.49
N SER A 232 -13.45 -3.10 -0.20
CA SER A 232 -13.59 -1.87 0.57
C SER A 232 -12.32 -1.02 0.53
N HIS A 233 -12.48 0.31 0.52
CA HIS A 233 -11.36 1.20 0.30
C HIS A 233 -11.58 2.58 0.91
N ARG A 234 -10.52 3.38 0.99
CA ARG A 234 -10.55 4.77 1.43
C ARG A 234 -9.93 5.69 0.40
N ALA A 235 -10.63 6.76 0.06
CA ALA A 235 -10.22 7.76 -0.92
C ALA A 235 -10.64 9.17 -0.48
N ILE A 236 -10.05 10.19 -1.08
CA ILE A 236 -10.53 11.57 -0.95
C ILE A 236 -11.93 11.65 -1.55
N HIS A 237 -12.87 12.23 -0.80
CA HIS A 237 -14.24 12.50 -1.25
C HIS A 237 -14.23 13.39 -2.50
N ASN A 238 -15.07 13.05 -3.48
CA ASN A 238 -15.09 13.72 -4.78
C ASN A 238 -16.47 13.61 -5.45
N SER A 239 -16.60 14.21 -6.64
CA SER A 239 -17.87 14.27 -7.36
C SER A 239 -18.47 12.89 -7.72
N THR A 240 -17.67 11.82 -7.86
CA THR A 240 -18.18 10.45 -8.03
C THR A 240 -18.84 9.96 -6.74
N ALA A 241 -18.22 10.23 -5.59
CA ALA A 241 -18.80 9.89 -4.28
C ALA A 241 -20.07 10.69 -4.00
N GLU A 242 -20.04 12.02 -4.22
CA GLU A 242 -21.23 12.89 -4.06
C GLU A 242 -22.43 12.39 -4.88
N MET A 243 -22.17 12.06 -6.15
CA MET A 243 -23.23 11.56 -7.06
C MET A 243 -23.80 10.21 -6.60
N TRP A 244 -22.95 9.31 -6.14
CA TRP A 244 -23.36 8.00 -5.63
C TRP A 244 -24.17 8.12 -4.34
N GLU A 245 -23.77 9.02 -3.43
CA GLU A 245 -24.45 9.30 -2.18
C GLU A 245 -25.80 10.00 -2.40
N ALA A 246 -25.85 10.97 -3.30
CA ALA A 246 -27.08 11.66 -3.66
C ALA A 246 -28.15 10.73 -4.28
N ALA A 247 -27.70 9.59 -4.83
CA ALA A 247 -28.57 8.53 -5.35
C ALA A 247 -28.90 7.43 -4.33
N ASP A 248 -28.60 7.64 -3.03
CA ASP A 248 -28.79 6.66 -1.96
C ASP A 248 -27.88 5.42 -2.07
N ARG A 249 -26.66 5.63 -2.52
CA ARG A 249 -25.58 4.62 -2.57
C ARG A 249 -25.97 3.31 -3.29
N PRO A 250 -26.50 3.37 -4.53
CA PRO A 250 -26.99 2.19 -5.22
C PRO A 250 -25.89 1.15 -5.47
N ALA A 251 -26.32 -0.10 -5.58
CA ALA A 251 -25.44 -1.22 -5.89
C ALA A 251 -24.83 -1.10 -7.30
N PRO A 252 -23.69 -1.78 -7.57
CA PRO A 252 -23.14 -1.92 -8.92
C PRO A 252 -24.17 -2.38 -9.94
N GLY A 253 -24.13 -1.83 -11.14
CA GLY A 253 -25.13 -2.02 -12.20
C GLY A 253 -26.29 -1.03 -12.16
N SER A 254 -26.39 -0.20 -11.08
CA SER A 254 -27.47 0.80 -10.91
C SER A 254 -26.92 2.18 -10.50
N ARG A 255 -25.60 2.36 -10.49
CA ARG A 255 -24.94 3.60 -10.06
C ARG A 255 -25.10 4.70 -11.13
N PRO A 256 -25.26 5.96 -10.73
CA PRO A 256 -25.38 7.07 -11.69
C PRO A 256 -24.18 7.15 -12.62
N ARG A 257 -24.44 7.27 -13.92
CA ARG A 257 -23.40 7.38 -14.97
C ARG A 257 -22.37 6.21 -14.93
N GLU A 258 -22.78 5.03 -14.48
CA GLU A 258 -21.92 3.85 -14.46
C GLU A 258 -21.49 3.45 -15.87
N GLY A 259 -20.21 3.12 -16.04
CA GLY A 259 -19.63 2.77 -17.34
C GLY A 259 -19.30 3.96 -18.24
N GLU A 260 -19.56 5.19 -17.79
CA GLU A 260 -19.13 6.40 -18.50
C GLU A 260 -17.61 6.49 -18.55
N VAL A 261 -17.05 6.68 -19.73
CA VAL A 261 -15.63 6.98 -19.91
C VAL A 261 -15.37 8.41 -19.47
N ILE A 262 -14.59 8.59 -18.40
CA ILE A 262 -14.29 9.92 -17.79
C ILE A 262 -12.83 10.32 -18.00
N ALA A 263 -11.94 9.36 -18.25
CA ALA A 263 -10.52 9.60 -18.43
C ALA A 263 -9.88 8.52 -19.31
N HIS A 264 -8.60 8.66 -19.60
CA HIS A 264 -7.79 7.66 -20.29
C HIS A 264 -6.43 7.51 -19.61
N PHE A 265 -5.95 6.29 -19.48
CA PHE A 265 -4.57 6.01 -19.09
C PHE A 265 -3.58 6.60 -20.10
N ALA A 266 -2.31 6.72 -19.73
CA ALA A 266 -1.24 7.14 -20.65
C ALA A 266 -1.14 6.24 -21.92
N SER A 267 -1.56 4.98 -21.82
CA SER A 267 -1.66 4.05 -22.97
C SER A 267 -2.81 4.34 -23.93
N GLY A 268 -3.70 5.29 -23.59
CA GLY A 268 -4.93 5.56 -24.34
C GLY A 268 -6.11 4.65 -23.97
N LYS A 269 -5.93 3.64 -23.10
CA LYS A 269 -7.03 2.79 -22.61
C LYS A 269 -8.02 3.66 -21.82
N PRO A 270 -9.35 3.52 -22.07
CA PRO A 270 -10.34 4.29 -21.33
C PRO A 270 -10.39 3.88 -19.86
N ILE A 271 -10.68 4.87 -18.98
CA ILE A 271 -11.01 4.69 -17.58
C ILE A 271 -12.48 5.04 -17.40
N VAL A 272 -13.25 4.10 -16.87
CA VAL A 272 -14.68 4.31 -16.65
C VAL A 272 -14.93 4.79 -15.20
N ARG A 273 -16.04 5.50 -15.01
CA ARG A 273 -16.48 5.92 -13.68
C ARG A 273 -16.61 4.70 -12.77
N TYR A 274 -16.20 4.83 -11.51
CA TYR A 274 -16.14 3.77 -10.48
C TYR A 274 -15.04 2.70 -10.68
N GLU A 275 -14.13 2.90 -11.64
CA GLU A 275 -12.94 2.05 -11.76
C GLU A 275 -11.91 2.37 -10.66
N PRO A 276 -11.26 1.36 -10.04
CA PRO A 276 -10.21 1.56 -9.03
C PRO A 276 -8.88 1.95 -9.70
N ALA A 277 -8.88 3.06 -10.42
CA ALA A 277 -7.77 3.57 -11.22
C ALA A 277 -7.31 4.95 -10.69
N PRO A 278 -6.27 5.00 -9.83
CA PRO A 278 -5.71 6.28 -9.41
C PRO A 278 -5.05 7.00 -10.60
N PRO A 279 -5.20 8.33 -10.70
CA PRO A 279 -4.61 9.08 -11.81
C PRO A 279 -3.10 9.19 -11.67
N MET A 280 -2.39 8.66 -12.67
CA MET A 280 -0.94 8.72 -12.80
C MET A 280 -0.52 9.76 -13.83
N VAL A 281 0.76 10.07 -13.93
CA VAL A 281 1.31 10.93 -14.99
C VAL A 281 0.91 10.37 -16.36
N GLY A 282 0.42 11.25 -17.25
CA GLY A 282 -0.09 10.87 -18.56
C GLY A 282 -1.57 10.47 -18.60
N THR A 283 -2.25 10.37 -17.45
CA THR A 283 -3.73 10.29 -17.43
C THR A 283 -4.32 11.57 -17.99
N THR A 284 -5.32 11.45 -18.87
CA THR A 284 -6.01 12.61 -19.49
C THR A 284 -7.53 12.49 -19.30
N GLY A 285 -8.24 13.63 -19.30
CA GLY A 285 -9.68 13.71 -19.08
C GLY A 285 -10.04 14.28 -17.71
N GLU A 286 -11.13 13.81 -17.12
CA GLU A 286 -11.59 14.28 -15.81
C GLU A 286 -10.83 13.56 -14.69
N ILE A 287 -9.91 14.24 -14.03
CA ILE A 287 -9.05 13.63 -12.99
C ILE A 287 -9.74 13.58 -11.64
N GLU A 288 -10.50 14.63 -11.30
CA GLU A 288 -11.17 14.81 -10.02
C GLU A 288 -12.07 13.61 -9.63
N PRO A 289 -12.91 13.05 -10.53
CA PRO A 289 -13.83 11.97 -10.20
C PRO A 289 -13.18 10.58 -10.11
N LEU A 290 -11.87 10.46 -10.35
CA LEU A 290 -11.14 9.19 -10.25
C LEU A 290 -10.88 8.77 -8.79
N SER A 291 -10.42 7.53 -8.58
CA SER A 291 -10.10 7.01 -7.26
C SER A 291 -8.83 7.66 -6.68
N LEU A 292 -9.02 8.69 -5.87
CA LEU A 292 -7.94 9.44 -5.22
C LEU A 292 -7.60 8.80 -3.87
N TRP A 293 -6.87 7.70 -3.86
CA TRP A 293 -6.55 6.94 -2.66
C TRP A 293 -5.83 7.78 -1.61
N ALA A 294 -6.35 7.81 -0.38
CA ALA A 294 -5.70 8.46 0.76
C ALA A 294 -6.23 7.88 2.08
N GLY A 295 -5.36 7.71 3.07
CA GLY A 295 -5.75 7.37 4.43
C GLY A 295 -6.04 8.62 5.26
N GLN A 296 -6.55 8.43 6.47
CA GLN A 296 -6.89 9.53 7.39
C GLN A 296 -5.65 10.36 7.83
N SER A 297 -4.43 9.83 7.64
CA SER A 297 -3.19 10.58 7.85
C SER A 297 -2.88 11.60 6.75
N VAL A 298 -3.74 11.78 5.74
CA VAL A 298 -3.52 12.74 4.64
C VAL A 298 -3.31 14.17 5.13
N ALA A 299 -3.94 14.55 6.25
CA ALA A 299 -3.75 15.86 6.88
C ALA A 299 -2.30 16.13 7.33
N LEU A 300 -1.49 15.10 7.51
CA LEU A 300 -0.07 15.18 7.89
C LEU A 300 0.88 15.21 6.69
N ALA A 301 0.39 14.91 5.49
CA ALA A 301 1.15 14.88 4.24
C ALA A 301 0.88 16.18 3.46
N LYS A 302 1.68 17.26 3.68
CA LYS A 302 1.36 18.60 3.20
C LYS A 302 2.34 19.18 2.19
N ARG A 303 3.40 18.45 1.84
CA ARG A 303 4.37 18.90 0.84
C ARG A 303 4.94 17.73 0.04
N ALA A 304 5.19 17.97 -1.22
CA ALA A 304 5.99 17.09 -2.06
C ALA A 304 7.47 17.28 -1.73
N GLN A 305 8.24 16.20 -1.74
CA GLN A 305 9.68 16.20 -1.50
C GLN A 305 10.30 14.85 -1.90
N PRO A 306 11.63 14.79 -2.10
CA PRO A 306 12.30 13.52 -2.40
C PRO A 306 12.01 12.44 -1.34
N ALA A 307 11.90 11.18 -1.76
CA ALA A 307 11.66 10.04 -0.86
C ALA A 307 12.70 9.96 0.26
N ALA A 308 13.95 10.30 -0.01
CA ALA A 308 15.02 10.33 1.00
C ALA A 308 14.74 11.33 2.14
N GLU A 309 14.18 12.50 1.83
CA GLU A 309 13.79 13.48 2.84
C GLU A 309 12.59 12.99 3.65
N ILE A 310 11.63 12.31 2.99
CA ILE A 310 10.49 11.70 3.67
C ILE A 310 10.99 10.66 4.69
N VAL A 311 11.88 9.76 4.29
CA VAL A 311 12.44 8.75 5.19
C VAL A 311 13.18 9.42 6.36
N ALA A 312 14.02 10.43 6.08
CA ALA A 312 14.75 11.16 7.12
C ALA A 312 13.80 11.85 8.13
N GLU A 313 12.70 12.46 7.65
CA GLU A 313 11.67 13.03 8.54
C GLU A 313 10.99 11.96 9.40
N LEU A 314 10.59 10.84 8.81
CA LEU A 314 9.87 9.77 9.49
C LEU A 314 10.69 9.15 10.65
N VAL A 315 12.01 9.15 10.56
CA VAL A 315 12.89 8.60 11.61
C VAL A 315 13.44 9.66 12.57
N SER A 316 13.06 10.92 12.42
CA SER A 316 13.62 12.02 13.20
C SER A 316 13.32 11.97 14.70
N HIS A 317 12.35 11.17 15.13
CA HIS A 317 11.97 10.96 16.54
C HIS A 317 12.44 9.61 17.11
N LEU A 318 13.27 8.83 16.40
CA LEU A 318 13.75 7.51 16.80
C LEU A 318 15.14 7.54 17.44
#